data_d8b09d48406ec4f80a296fc457c69203
#
_entry.id   d8b09d48406ec4f80a296fc457c69203
#
_cell.length_a   1.000
_cell.length_b   1.000
_cell.length_c   1.000
_cell.angle_alpha   90.00
_cell.angle_beta   90.00
_cell.angle_gamma   90.00
#
_symmetry.space_group_name_H-M   'P 1'
#
loop_
_entity.id
_entity.type
_entity.pdbx_description
1 polymer ?
#
loop_
_entity_poly.entity_id
_entity_poly.type
_entity_poly.pdbx_seq_one_letter_code
_entity_poly.pdbx_strand_id
1 'polypeptide(L)'
;DLGDEDLQTVVKVGQDSGCLGIVATNTTTSRPDDKKIMSEKGGLSGKPLNDLSTEMIRKIADMTDGKWPIIGVGGVSSAEDAWQKIINGASLIQIYSTLVFNGPSSIKSIVNGLKKRLKDEGLTSLDEAVGLARV
;
A
#
# COMPACT_ATOMS: atom_id res chain seq x y z
N ASP A 1 6.42 -10.97 -0.76
CA ASP A 1 6.50 -12.27 -0.05
C ASP A 1 7.80 -12.44 0.74
N LEU A 2 8.43 -11.31 1.14
CA LEU A 2 9.61 -11.31 2.00
C LEU A 2 9.24 -11.71 3.43
N GLY A 3 10.07 -12.53 4.06
CA GLY A 3 10.02 -12.75 5.51
C GLY A 3 10.47 -11.49 6.28
N ASP A 4 10.22 -11.46 7.58
CA ASP A 4 10.50 -10.27 8.39
C ASP A 4 12.01 -9.92 8.43
N GLU A 5 12.89 -10.92 8.46
CA GLU A 5 14.35 -10.72 8.44
C GLU A 5 14.83 -10.12 7.10
N ASP A 6 14.32 -10.65 5.98
CA ASP A 6 14.65 -10.13 4.65
C ASP A 6 14.11 -8.71 4.46
N LEU A 7 12.89 -8.46 4.92
CA LEU A 7 12.29 -7.13 4.88
C LEU A 7 13.13 -6.12 5.66
N GLN A 8 13.55 -6.47 6.89
CA GLN A 8 14.41 -5.63 7.72
C GLN A 8 15.74 -5.32 7.02
N THR A 9 16.32 -6.33 6.35
CA THR A 9 17.55 -6.17 5.58
C THR A 9 17.34 -5.20 4.41
N VAL A 10 16.26 -5.34 3.65
CA VAL A 10 15.93 -4.45 2.52
C VAL A 10 15.73 -3.01 2.98
N VAL A 11 14.99 -2.80 4.08
CA VAL A 11 14.76 -1.47 4.65
C VAL A 11 16.07 -0.84 5.07
N LYS A 12 16.89 -1.58 5.82
CA LYS A 12 18.20 -1.09 6.28
C LYS A 12 19.13 -0.72 5.11
N VAL A 13 19.29 -1.60 4.13
CA VAL A 13 20.14 -1.35 2.96
C VAL A 13 19.63 -0.15 2.17
N GLY A 14 18.30 -0.02 1.98
CA GLY A 14 17.72 1.13 1.30
C GLY A 14 18.05 2.46 1.99
N GLN A 15 17.87 2.51 3.31
CA GLN A 15 18.20 3.70 4.10
C GLN A 15 19.71 4.01 4.08
N ASP A 16 20.56 3.03 4.31
CA ASP A 16 22.04 3.17 4.30
C ASP A 16 22.57 3.60 2.92
N SER A 17 21.86 3.22 1.84
CA SER A 17 22.19 3.63 0.47
C SER A 17 21.66 5.01 0.08
N GLY A 18 20.99 5.73 0.98
CA GLY A 18 20.47 7.07 0.75
C GLY A 18 19.17 7.10 -0.07
N CYS A 19 18.42 6.00 -0.15
CA CYS A 19 17.07 6.01 -0.74
C CYS A 19 16.14 6.88 0.10
N LEU A 20 15.39 7.77 -0.56
CA LEU A 20 14.50 8.72 0.10
C LEU A 20 13.18 8.09 0.58
N GLY A 21 12.90 6.85 0.19
CA GLY A 21 11.68 6.13 0.54
C GLY A 21 11.60 4.81 -0.20
N ILE A 22 10.49 4.12 -0.05
CA ILE A 22 10.25 2.80 -0.64
C ILE A 22 8.89 2.71 -1.31
N VAL A 23 8.79 1.94 -2.40
CA VAL A 23 7.52 1.55 -3.00
C VAL A 23 7.16 0.14 -2.51
N ALA A 24 6.03 0.03 -1.83
CA ALA A 24 5.53 -1.23 -1.27
C ALA A 24 4.07 -1.47 -1.70
N THR A 25 3.78 -2.56 -2.45
CA THR A 25 4.62 -3.73 -2.69
C THR A 25 4.67 -4.14 -4.17
N ASN A 26 5.55 -5.08 -4.53
CA ASN A 26 5.43 -5.83 -5.77
C ASN A 26 4.26 -6.83 -5.67
N THR A 27 4.00 -7.58 -6.74
CA THR A 27 2.99 -8.65 -6.80
C THR A 27 3.37 -9.81 -5.88
N THR A 28 2.39 -10.62 -5.48
CA THR A 28 2.61 -11.80 -4.62
C THR A 28 2.63 -13.09 -5.42
N THR A 29 3.42 -14.05 -4.98
CA THR A 29 3.38 -15.44 -5.42
C THR A 29 2.36 -16.28 -4.65
N SER A 30 1.84 -15.76 -3.54
CA SER A 30 0.73 -16.38 -2.82
C SER A 30 -0.53 -16.44 -3.70
N ARG A 31 -1.26 -17.54 -3.59
CA ARG A 31 -2.48 -17.78 -4.38
C ARG A 31 -3.66 -17.99 -3.45
N PRO A 32 -4.81 -17.33 -3.71
CA PRO A 32 -6.07 -17.73 -3.08
C PRO A 32 -6.43 -19.15 -3.55
N ASP A 33 -7.28 -19.84 -2.81
CA ASP A 33 -7.76 -21.20 -3.09
C ASP A 33 -8.64 -21.29 -4.38
N ASP A 34 -8.29 -20.57 -5.42
CA ASP A 34 -8.92 -20.62 -6.74
C ASP A 34 -8.05 -21.41 -7.71
N LYS A 35 -8.52 -22.59 -8.09
CA LYS A 35 -7.81 -23.52 -8.98
C LYS A 35 -7.43 -22.91 -10.33
N LYS A 36 -8.17 -21.93 -10.85
CA LYS A 36 -7.83 -21.24 -12.10
C LYS A 36 -6.62 -20.33 -11.95
N ILE A 37 -6.50 -19.65 -10.82
CA ILE A 37 -5.40 -18.72 -10.54
C ILE A 37 -4.13 -19.48 -10.15
N MET A 38 -4.27 -20.67 -9.55
CA MET A 38 -3.13 -21.50 -9.10
C MET A 38 -2.25 -22.01 -10.22
N SER A 39 -2.76 -22.14 -11.46
CA SER A 39 -2.00 -22.63 -12.61
C SER A 39 -1.21 -21.55 -13.35
N GLU A 40 -1.50 -20.28 -13.10
CA GLU A 40 -0.85 -19.16 -13.79
C GLU A 40 0.55 -18.88 -13.23
N LYS A 41 1.50 -18.67 -14.13
CA LYS A 41 2.86 -18.26 -13.78
C LYS A 41 2.92 -16.75 -13.55
N GLY A 42 3.80 -16.32 -12.63
CA GLY A 42 4.02 -14.90 -12.34
C GLY A 42 3.41 -14.44 -11.03
N GLY A 43 3.45 -13.15 -10.77
CA GLY A 43 2.92 -12.54 -9.57
C GLY A 43 1.43 -12.16 -9.71
N LEU A 44 0.66 -12.39 -8.66
CA LEU A 44 -0.73 -11.98 -8.56
C LEU A 44 -0.82 -10.52 -8.13
N SER A 45 -1.62 -9.73 -8.86
CA SER A 45 -1.93 -8.33 -8.55
C SER A 45 -3.43 -8.12 -8.33
N GLY A 46 -3.84 -6.88 -8.05
CA GLY A 46 -5.24 -6.53 -7.86
C GLY A 46 -5.74 -6.82 -6.44
N LYS A 47 -7.06 -6.95 -6.29
CA LYS A 47 -7.74 -7.02 -4.99
C LYS A 47 -7.16 -8.07 -4.02
N PRO A 48 -6.77 -9.28 -4.46
CA PRO A 48 -6.18 -10.28 -3.56
C PRO A 48 -4.88 -9.85 -2.88
N LEU A 49 -4.17 -8.86 -3.45
CA LEU A 49 -2.94 -8.32 -2.89
C LEU A 49 -3.19 -7.24 -1.82
N ASN A 50 -4.41 -6.74 -1.66
CA ASN A 50 -4.69 -5.55 -0.83
C ASN A 50 -4.22 -5.71 0.61
N ASP A 51 -4.68 -6.74 1.31
CA ASP A 51 -4.40 -6.94 2.73
C ASP A 51 -2.91 -7.24 2.97
N LEU A 52 -2.31 -8.09 2.12
CA LEU A 52 -0.87 -8.40 2.19
C LEU A 52 0.00 -7.16 2.03
N SER A 53 -0.33 -6.31 1.06
CA SER A 53 0.44 -5.08 0.82
C SER A 53 0.21 -4.03 1.92
N THR A 54 -0.97 -3.97 2.52
CA THR A 54 -1.26 -3.08 3.65
C THR A 54 -0.50 -3.52 4.91
N GLU A 55 -0.46 -4.81 5.18
CA GLU A 55 0.35 -5.35 6.29
C GLU A 55 1.84 -5.08 6.09
N MET A 56 2.36 -5.26 4.87
CA MET A 56 3.75 -4.97 4.56
C MET A 56 4.09 -3.48 4.76
N ILE A 57 3.20 -2.57 4.35
CA ILE A 57 3.34 -1.13 4.57
C ILE A 57 3.44 -0.84 6.07
N ARG A 58 2.55 -1.42 6.88
CA ARG A 58 2.57 -1.26 8.34
C ARG A 58 3.89 -1.73 8.94
N LYS A 59 4.38 -2.92 8.57
CA LYS A 59 5.67 -3.44 9.03
C LYS A 59 6.84 -2.50 8.71
N ILE A 60 6.90 -1.98 7.47
CA ILE A 60 7.95 -1.03 7.07
C ILE A 60 7.83 0.27 7.89
N ALA A 61 6.63 0.79 8.06
CA ALA A 61 6.41 1.99 8.84
C ALA A 61 6.80 1.81 10.31
N ASP A 62 6.53 0.63 10.88
CA ASP A 62 6.95 0.29 12.27
C ASP A 62 8.47 0.19 12.38
N MET A 63 9.15 -0.46 11.44
CA MET A 63 10.61 -0.57 11.40
C MET A 63 11.33 0.77 11.26
N THR A 64 10.65 1.78 10.71
CA THR A 64 11.24 3.11 10.40
C THR A 64 10.69 4.24 11.26
N ASP A 65 9.92 3.93 12.31
CA ASP A 65 9.17 4.91 13.13
C ASP A 65 8.29 5.86 12.30
N GLY A 66 7.83 5.43 11.12
CA GLY A 66 7.08 6.26 10.18
C GLY A 66 7.89 7.38 9.52
N LYS A 67 9.22 7.40 9.68
CA LYS A 67 10.08 8.48 9.19
C LYS A 67 10.56 8.30 7.75
N TRP A 68 10.45 7.10 7.21
CA TRP A 68 10.85 6.80 5.84
C TRP A 68 9.62 6.77 4.93
N PRO A 69 9.52 7.66 3.92
CA PRO A 69 8.34 7.75 3.05
C PRO A 69 8.02 6.44 2.34
N ILE A 70 6.75 6.05 2.36
CA ILE A 70 6.27 4.83 1.71
C ILE A 70 5.26 5.19 0.63
N ILE A 71 5.49 4.74 -0.60
CA ILE A 71 4.49 4.75 -1.66
C ILE A 71 3.74 3.42 -1.59
N GLY A 72 2.49 3.45 -1.12
CA GLY A 72 1.67 2.25 -0.97
C GLY A 72 1.07 1.82 -2.29
N VAL A 73 1.32 0.58 -2.71
CA VAL A 73 0.76 -0.02 -3.92
C VAL A 73 0.35 -1.47 -3.67
N GLY A 74 -0.68 -1.92 -4.36
CA GLY A 74 -1.20 -3.28 -4.29
C GLY A 74 -2.67 -3.33 -3.88
N GLY A 75 -3.53 -3.73 -4.80
CA GLY A 75 -4.95 -3.97 -4.56
C GLY A 75 -5.81 -2.74 -4.28
N VAL A 76 -5.31 -1.53 -4.50
CA VAL A 76 -6.08 -0.29 -4.30
C VAL A 76 -7.12 -0.15 -5.41
N SER A 77 -8.40 -0.30 -5.07
CA SER A 77 -9.54 -0.18 -6.00
C SER A 77 -10.58 0.85 -5.58
N SER A 78 -10.49 1.33 -4.36
CA SER A 78 -11.42 2.28 -3.75
C SER A 78 -10.70 3.31 -2.90
N ALA A 79 -11.42 4.36 -2.48
CA ALA A 79 -10.91 5.32 -1.51
C ALA A 79 -10.65 4.68 -0.14
N GLU A 80 -11.44 3.67 0.23
CA GLU A 80 -11.22 2.93 1.49
C GLU A 80 -9.91 2.13 1.43
N ASP A 81 -9.62 1.42 0.33
CA ASP A 81 -8.35 0.72 0.17
C ASP A 81 -7.15 1.67 0.27
N ALA A 82 -7.26 2.85 -0.35
CA ALA A 82 -6.25 3.89 -0.26
C ALA A 82 -6.10 4.43 1.16
N TRP A 83 -7.22 4.68 1.84
CA TRP A 83 -7.25 5.14 3.22
C TRP A 83 -6.57 4.16 4.17
N GLN A 84 -6.88 2.86 4.03
CA GLN A 84 -6.24 1.82 4.85
C GLN A 84 -4.71 1.81 4.69
N LYS A 85 -4.19 2.02 3.49
CA LYS A 85 -2.73 2.12 3.29
C LYS A 85 -2.14 3.37 3.94
N ILE A 86 -2.84 4.52 3.86
CA ILE A 86 -2.38 5.78 4.45
C ILE A 86 -2.31 5.65 5.96
N ILE A 87 -3.38 5.21 6.62
CA ILE A 87 -3.39 5.10 8.09
C ILE A 87 -2.43 4.02 8.61
N ASN A 88 -2.00 3.08 7.76
CA ASN A 88 -0.96 2.11 8.09
C ASN A 88 0.47 2.57 7.72
N GLY A 89 0.65 3.80 7.24
CA GLY A 89 1.96 4.43 7.09
C GLY A 89 2.36 4.83 5.68
N ALA A 90 1.51 4.63 4.65
CA ALA A 90 1.81 5.10 3.30
C ALA A 90 1.64 6.63 3.20
N SER A 91 2.66 7.33 2.72
CA SER A 91 2.61 8.78 2.45
C SER A 91 1.97 9.09 1.09
N LEU A 92 2.11 8.20 0.13
CA LEU A 92 1.56 8.30 -1.23
C LEU A 92 0.90 6.98 -1.63
N ILE A 93 -0.03 7.05 -2.59
CA ILE A 93 -0.72 5.89 -3.14
C ILE A 93 -0.43 5.76 -4.63
N GLN A 94 -0.09 4.55 -5.04
CA GLN A 94 0.05 4.18 -6.44
C GLN A 94 -1.00 3.13 -6.81
N ILE A 95 -1.63 3.28 -7.99
CA ILE A 95 -2.57 2.30 -8.54
C ILE A 95 -2.05 1.76 -9.88
N TYR A 96 -2.37 0.50 -10.16
CA TYR A 96 -2.04 -0.14 -11.44
C TYR A 96 -3.24 -0.89 -12.02
N SER A 97 -3.58 -2.07 -11.51
CA SER A 97 -4.66 -2.90 -12.06
C SER A 97 -6.02 -2.20 -12.06
N THR A 98 -6.31 -1.38 -11.06
CA THR A 98 -7.54 -0.58 -11.02
C THR A 98 -7.64 0.38 -12.18
N LEU A 99 -6.54 0.99 -12.61
CA LEU A 99 -6.54 1.86 -13.79
C LEU A 99 -6.86 1.08 -15.06
N VAL A 100 -6.38 -0.15 -15.16
CA VAL A 100 -6.63 -1.04 -16.31
C VAL A 100 -8.09 -1.45 -16.38
N PHE A 101 -8.68 -1.88 -15.24
CA PHE A 101 -10.05 -2.41 -15.21
C PHE A 101 -11.14 -1.34 -15.12
N ASN A 102 -10.90 -0.26 -14.36
CA ASN A 102 -11.90 0.76 -14.06
C ASN A 102 -11.65 2.08 -14.80
N GLY A 103 -10.55 2.18 -15.54
CA GLY A 103 -10.18 3.37 -16.29
C GLY A 103 -9.77 4.57 -15.42
N PRO A 104 -9.45 5.72 -16.05
CA PRO A 104 -8.88 6.89 -15.38
C PRO A 104 -9.86 7.59 -14.42
N SER A 105 -11.17 7.36 -14.54
CA SER A 105 -12.16 7.89 -13.60
C SER A 105 -11.97 7.38 -12.18
N SER A 106 -11.35 6.21 -12.00
CA SER A 106 -11.00 5.65 -10.70
C SER A 106 -10.10 6.56 -9.87
N ILE A 107 -9.16 7.27 -10.51
CA ILE A 107 -8.28 8.22 -9.82
C ILE A 107 -9.11 9.32 -9.16
N LYS A 108 -10.03 9.94 -9.92
CA LYS A 108 -10.90 11.01 -9.41
C LYS A 108 -11.80 10.51 -8.29
N SER A 109 -12.33 9.30 -8.42
CA SER A 109 -13.17 8.67 -7.40
C SER A 109 -12.41 8.45 -6.09
N ILE A 110 -11.20 7.89 -6.16
CA ILE A 110 -10.34 7.66 -4.99
C ILE A 110 -9.98 8.99 -4.32
N VAL A 111 -9.54 9.99 -5.08
CA VAL A 111 -9.17 11.31 -4.53
C VAL A 111 -10.36 11.99 -3.85
N ASN A 112 -11.53 11.95 -4.47
CA ASN A 112 -12.74 12.54 -3.87
C ASN A 112 -13.17 11.81 -2.60
N GLY A 113 -13.05 10.48 -2.59
CA GLY A 113 -13.34 9.68 -1.40
C GLY A 113 -12.36 9.97 -0.26
N LEU A 114 -11.06 10.12 -0.55
CA LEU A 114 -10.06 10.51 0.44
C LEU A 114 -10.33 11.91 1.03
N LYS A 115 -10.68 12.89 0.16
CA LYS A 115 -11.08 14.24 0.63
C LYS A 115 -12.29 14.19 1.56
N LYS A 116 -13.29 13.36 1.24
CA LYS A 116 -14.45 13.16 2.10
C LYS A 116 -14.03 12.55 3.43
N ARG A 117 -13.21 11.52 3.41
CA ARG A 117 -12.73 10.82 4.61
C ARG A 117 -11.97 11.76 5.54
N LEU A 118 -11.05 12.57 5.02
CA LEU A 118 -10.34 13.60 5.81
C LEU A 118 -11.32 14.51 6.54
N LYS A 119 -12.35 15.01 5.83
CA LYS A 119 -13.36 15.87 6.42
C LYS A 119 -14.15 15.16 7.51
N ASP A 120 -14.55 13.91 7.28
CA ASP A 120 -15.32 13.11 8.24
C ASP A 120 -14.51 12.83 9.53
N GLU A 121 -13.17 12.68 9.41
CA GLU A 121 -12.24 12.49 10.53
C GLU A 121 -11.75 13.83 11.15
N GLY A 122 -12.16 14.97 10.61
CA GLY A 122 -11.74 16.30 11.11
C GLY A 122 -10.29 16.66 10.81
N LEU A 123 -9.67 16.00 9.81
CA LEU A 123 -8.29 16.23 9.40
C LEU A 123 -8.21 17.25 8.27
N THR A 124 -7.10 18.00 8.22
CA THR A 124 -6.86 19.06 7.23
C THR A 124 -5.95 18.63 6.08
N SER A 125 -5.12 17.60 6.31
CA SER A 125 -4.18 17.05 5.32
C SER A 125 -4.06 15.54 5.42
N LEU A 126 -3.57 14.91 4.34
CA LEU A 126 -3.25 13.48 4.35
C LEU A 126 -2.08 13.15 5.28
N ASP A 127 -1.16 14.09 5.48
CA ASP A 127 0.00 13.89 6.37
C ASP A 127 -0.44 13.62 7.82
N GLU A 128 -1.55 14.25 8.26
CA GLU A 128 -2.13 13.98 9.57
C GLU A 128 -2.73 12.58 9.70
N ALA A 129 -3.09 11.97 8.56
CA ALA A 129 -3.65 10.62 8.53
C ALA A 129 -2.59 9.51 8.46
N VAL A 130 -1.36 9.86 8.04
CA VAL A 130 -0.30 8.85 7.86
C VAL A 130 0.04 8.19 9.18
N GLY A 131 -0.19 6.88 9.24
CA GLY A 131 0.18 6.06 10.40
C GLY A 131 -0.81 6.12 11.58
N LEU A 132 -2.00 6.71 11.44
CA LEU A 132 -3.00 6.79 12.54
C LEU A 132 -3.41 5.43 13.11
N ALA A 133 -3.37 4.35 12.33
CA ALA A 133 -3.72 3.00 12.79
C ALA A 133 -2.55 2.25 13.46
N ARG A 134 -1.39 2.87 13.59
CA ARG A 134 -0.18 2.26 14.16
C ARG A 134 -0.02 2.46 15.68
N VAL A 135 -1.01 3.04 16.32
CA VAL A 135 -1.01 3.31 17.77
C VAL A 135 -1.35 2.04 18.56
#